data_65540a203fb2679963d24cc14dc5863d
#
_entry.id   65540a203fb2679963d24cc14dc5863d
#
_cell.length_a   1.000
_cell.length_b   1.000
_cell.length_c   1.000
_cell.angle_alpha   90.00
_cell.angle_beta   90.00
_cell.angle_gamma   90.00
#
_symmetry.space_group_name_H-M   'P 1'
#
loop_
_entity.id
_entity.type
_entity.pdbx_description
1 polymer ?
#
loop_
_entity_poly.entity_id
_entity_poly.type
_entity_poly.pdbx_seq_one_letter_code
_entity_poly.pdbx_strand_id
1 'polypeptide(L)'
;MAKSISRRRVLQTLGLAAGASALHLKASSRADQAATELPVYRPERLVTAITLGAGARGNVYGNYALNHSDQLRIVGVAEPIPIRNERYAHKHQIPAENRFVTWEHVFQRARFADAILITTPDHLHYGPCLKALEMGYDILLEKPMAQTERECRDILAKIQKTKRVVGLC
;
A
#
# COMPACT_ATOMS: atom_id res chain seq x y z
N MET A 1 29.35 -11.31 -54.38
CA MET A 1 28.76 -9.97 -54.27
C MET A 1 27.26 -10.09 -53.93
N ALA A 2 26.89 -9.98 -52.72
CA ALA A 2 25.48 -10.05 -52.28
C ALA A 2 24.83 -8.66 -52.37
N LYS A 3 23.78 -8.50 -53.18
CA LYS A 3 23.04 -7.25 -53.35
C LYS A 3 22.16 -7.03 -52.13
N SER A 4 22.41 -5.94 -51.40
CA SER A 4 21.60 -5.46 -50.29
C SER A 4 20.20 -5.08 -50.77
N ILE A 5 19.17 -5.71 -50.22
CA ILE A 5 17.76 -5.39 -50.48
C ILE A 5 17.35 -4.26 -49.55
N SER A 6 16.98 -3.12 -50.13
CA SER A 6 16.52 -1.93 -49.37
C SER A 6 15.19 -2.20 -48.68
N ARG A 7 15.06 -1.76 -47.41
CA ARG A 7 13.83 -1.83 -46.58
C ARG A 7 12.58 -1.30 -47.28
N ARG A 8 12.75 -0.36 -48.24
CA ARG A 8 11.67 0.26 -49.01
C ARG A 8 11.06 -0.71 -50.04
N ARG A 9 11.84 -1.69 -50.53
CA ARG A 9 11.34 -2.73 -51.48
C ARG A 9 10.56 -3.84 -50.81
N VAL A 10 10.87 -4.16 -49.53
CA VAL A 10 10.15 -5.16 -48.76
C VAL A 10 8.74 -4.71 -48.42
N LEU A 11 8.53 -3.39 -48.21
CA LEU A 11 7.21 -2.82 -47.90
C LEU A 11 6.32 -2.67 -49.15
N GLN A 12 6.89 -2.65 -50.35
CA GLN A 12 6.11 -2.55 -51.61
C GLN A 12 5.61 -3.90 -52.12
N THR A 13 6.21 -5.02 -51.70
CA THR A 13 5.76 -6.36 -52.08
C THR A 13 4.70 -6.95 -51.17
N LEU A 14 4.46 -6.36 -50.01
CA LEU A 14 3.40 -6.76 -49.06
C LEU A 14 2.05 -6.05 -49.31
N GLY A 15 2.01 -5.13 -50.29
CA GLY A 15 0.83 -4.29 -50.57
C GLY A 15 -0.08 -4.80 -51.69
N LEU A 16 0.18 -5.91 -52.35
CA LEU A 16 -0.54 -6.33 -53.57
C LEU A 16 -1.17 -7.75 -53.50
N ALA A 17 -1.55 -8.20 -52.31
CA ALA A 17 -2.35 -9.44 -52.18
C ALA A 17 -3.49 -9.22 -51.18
N ALA A 18 -4.36 -8.26 -51.41
CA ALA A 18 -5.65 -8.13 -50.76
C ALA A 18 -6.73 -7.96 -51.79
N GLY A 19 -6.96 -8.99 -52.61
CA GLY A 19 -8.16 -9.15 -53.38
C GLY A 19 -9.28 -9.68 -52.51
N ALA A 20 -10.29 -8.85 -52.36
CA ALA A 20 -11.72 -9.12 -52.13
C ALA A 20 -12.08 -10.54 -51.58
N SER A 21 -12.23 -10.66 -50.29
CA SER A 21 -13.24 -11.52 -49.66
C SER A 21 -13.81 -10.75 -48.49
N ALA A 22 -14.94 -10.09 -48.69
CA ALA A 22 -15.75 -9.48 -47.63
C ALA A 22 -16.33 -10.59 -46.74
N LEU A 23 -15.49 -11.21 -45.90
CA LEU A 23 -15.98 -11.92 -44.74
C LEU A 23 -16.39 -10.86 -43.71
N HIS A 24 -17.68 -10.68 -43.55
CA HIS A 24 -18.29 -9.99 -42.43
C HIS A 24 -17.96 -10.75 -41.16
N LEU A 25 -16.72 -10.58 -40.65
CA LEU A 25 -16.43 -10.83 -39.24
C LEU A 25 -17.25 -9.81 -38.46
N LYS A 26 -18.44 -10.23 -38.01
CA LYS A 26 -19.09 -9.58 -36.88
C LYS A 26 -18.03 -9.60 -35.77
N ALA A 27 -17.30 -8.51 -35.63
CA ALA A 27 -16.55 -8.22 -34.41
C ALA A 27 -17.61 -8.17 -33.30
N SER A 28 -17.83 -9.31 -32.68
CA SER A 28 -18.55 -9.41 -31.44
C SER A 28 -17.79 -8.49 -30.48
N SER A 29 -18.36 -7.33 -30.23
CA SER A 29 -17.92 -6.39 -29.20
C SER A 29 -18.17 -7.04 -27.83
N ARG A 30 -17.38 -8.03 -27.52
CA ARG A 30 -17.29 -8.66 -26.20
C ARG A 30 -16.29 -7.91 -25.32
N ALA A 31 -16.18 -6.59 -25.55
CA ALA A 31 -15.43 -5.66 -24.71
C ALA A 31 -16.30 -5.04 -23.61
N ASP A 32 -17.55 -5.47 -23.52
CA ASP A 32 -18.42 -5.17 -22.38
C ASP A 32 -18.47 -6.36 -21.40
N GLN A 33 -17.31 -6.92 -21.13
CA GLN A 33 -17.17 -7.69 -19.90
C GLN A 33 -17.17 -6.64 -18.81
N ALA A 34 -18.31 -6.51 -18.15
CA ALA A 34 -18.46 -5.81 -16.90
C ALA A 34 -17.19 -6.03 -16.08
N ALA A 35 -16.45 -4.97 -15.85
CA ALA A 35 -15.42 -4.98 -14.84
C ALA A 35 -16.13 -5.51 -13.59
N THR A 36 -15.85 -6.75 -13.22
CA THR A 36 -16.43 -7.34 -12.02
C THR A 36 -15.91 -6.46 -10.92
N GLU A 37 -16.74 -5.54 -10.43
CA GLU A 37 -16.39 -4.71 -9.29
C GLU A 37 -15.98 -5.68 -8.19
N LEU A 38 -14.71 -5.61 -7.83
CA LEU A 38 -14.23 -6.42 -6.70
C LEU A 38 -15.13 -6.09 -5.51
N PRO A 39 -15.58 -7.11 -4.76
CA PRO A 39 -16.45 -6.86 -3.63
C PRO A 39 -15.75 -5.89 -2.69
N VAL A 40 -16.34 -4.72 -2.50
CA VAL A 40 -15.85 -3.72 -1.55
C VAL A 40 -16.05 -4.32 -0.17
N TYR A 41 -14.96 -4.84 0.39
CA TYR A 41 -14.98 -5.33 1.77
C TYR A 41 -15.20 -4.13 2.70
N ARG A 42 -16.27 -4.16 3.47
CA ARG A 42 -16.50 -3.20 4.55
C ARG A 42 -16.25 -3.91 5.89
N PRO A 43 -15.40 -3.37 6.75
CA PRO A 43 -15.20 -3.95 8.07
C PRO A 43 -16.52 -3.90 8.86
N GLU A 44 -16.76 -4.92 9.68
CA GLU A 44 -17.95 -5.01 10.54
C GLU A 44 -18.00 -3.89 11.58
N ARG A 45 -16.86 -3.28 11.88
CA ARG A 45 -16.72 -2.15 12.81
C ARG A 45 -15.65 -1.18 12.33
N LEU A 46 -15.73 0.04 12.81
CA LEU A 46 -14.69 1.03 12.59
C LEU A 46 -13.33 0.53 13.11
N VAL A 47 -12.34 0.48 12.23
CA VAL A 47 -10.95 0.14 12.57
C VAL A 47 -10.21 1.40 13.00
N THR A 48 -9.44 1.31 14.08
CA THR A 48 -8.59 2.40 14.54
C THR A 48 -7.12 2.11 14.25
N ALA A 49 -6.36 3.12 13.82
CA ALA A 49 -4.94 2.94 13.51
C ALA A 49 -4.06 4.07 14.03
N ILE A 50 -2.79 3.76 14.26
CA ILE A 50 -1.72 4.71 14.58
C ILE A 50 -0.76 4.75 13.39
N THR A 51 -0.40 5.93 12.94
CA THR A 51 0.58 6.11 11.84
C THR A 51 1.98 6.34 12.41
N LEU A 52 2.93 5.52 12.02
CA LEU A 52 4.36 5.72 12.27
C LEU A 52 5.00 6.27 10.99
N GLY A 53 5.35 7.57 11.01
CA GLY A 53 5.86 8.32 9.87
C GLY A 53 4.78 9.04 9.08
N ALA A 54 4.57 10.34 9.35
CA ALA A 54 3.59 11.20 8.67
C ALA A 54 4.16 11.86 7.39
N GLY A 55 5.02 11.14 6.67
CA GLY A 55 5.57 11.53 5.37
C GLY A 55 4.56 11.37 4.23
N ALA A 56 5.07 11.26 2.98
CA ALA A 56 4.22 11.12 1.79
C ALA A 56 3.32 9.87 1.90
N ARG A 57 3.90 8.71 2.26
CA ARG A 57 3.13 7.45 2.35
C ARG A 57 2.14 7.46 3.50
N GLY A 58 2.52 7.93 4.69
CA GLY A 58 1.59 8.08 5.82
C GLY A 58 0.38 8.95 5.46
N ASN A 59 0.60 10.02 4.68
CA ASN A 59 -0.49 10.86 4.18
C ASN A 59 -1.39 10.17 3.15
N VAL A 60 -0.87 9.27 2.31
CA VAL A 60 -1.70 8.49 1.37
C VAL A 60 -2.71 7.64 2.14
N TYR A 61 -2.26 6.88 3.12
CA TYR A 61 -3.15 6.06 3.96
C TYR A 61 -4.04 6.89 4.87
N GLY A 62 -3.51 8.01 5.40
CA GLY A 62 -4.31 8.95 6.16
C GLY A 62 -5.46 9.55 5.33
N ASN A 63 -5.22 9.88 4.05
CA ASN A 63 -6.28 10.35 3.15
C ASN A 63 -7.37 9.29 2.93
N TYR A 64 -6.99 8.00 2.84
CA TYR A 64 -7.98 6.94 2.79
C TYR A 64 -8.90 6.98 4.02
N ALA A 65 -8.33 7.12 5.21
CA ALA A 65 -9.12 7.21 6.44
C ALA A 65 -10.09 8.42 6.46
N LEU A 66 -9.71 9.53 5.86
CA LEU A 66 -10.62 10.70 5.74
C LEU A 66 -11.75 10.46 4.74
N ASN A 67 -11.46 9.78 3.63
CA ASN A 67 -12.43 9.49 2.58
C ASN A 67 -13.36 8.32 2.96
N HIS A 68 -12.96 7.50 3.92
CA HIS A 68 -13.68 6.30 4.39
C HIS A 68 -13.73 6.29 5.92
N SER A 69 -14.24 7.38 6.49
CA SER A 69 -14.27 7.61 7.95
C SER A 69 -15.20 6.66 8.71
N ASP A 70 -16.06 5.95 8.00
CA ASP A 70 -16.89 4.84 8.49
C ASP A 70 -16.11 3.52 8.62
N GLN A 71 -14.94 3.41 7.99
CA GLN A 71 -14.14 2.18 7.94
C GLN A 71 -12.83 2.29 8.74
N LEU A 72 -12.14 3.42 8.65
CA LEU A 72 -10.83 3.64 9.26
C LEU A 72 -10.74 5.02 9.91
N ARG A 73 -10.19 5.06 11.12
CA ARG A 73 -9.86 6.31 11.85
C ARG A 73 -8.41 6.28 12.32
N ILE A 74 -7.66 7.33 12.02
CA ILE A 74 -6.33 7.51 12.60
C ILE A 74 -6.48 8.15 13.97
N VAL A 75 -5.99 7.47 15.01
CA VAL A 75 -6.14 7.89 16.42
C VAL A 75 -4.81 8.25 17.09
N GLY A 76 -3.69 8.08 16.40
CA GLY A 76 -2.37 8.43 16.89
C GLY A 76 -1.36 8.62 15.76
N VAL A 77 -0.27 9.33 16.05
CA VAL A 77 0.82 9.57 15.12
C VAL A 77 2.16 9.60 15.84
N ALA A 78 3.18 8.99 15.24
CA ALA A 78 4.59 9.18 15.61
C ALA A 78 5.35 9.73 14.41
N GLU A 79 5.88 10.95 14.55
CA GLU A 79 6.62 11.65 13.49
C GLU A 79 7.62 12.61 14.14
N PRO A 80 8.93 12.44 13.89
CA PRO A 80 9.97 13.26 14.52
C PRO A 80 10.03 14.69 14.00
N ILE A 81 9.51 14.97 12.81
CA ILE A 81 9.51 16.32 12.24
C ILE A 81 8.29 17.09 12.76
N PRO A 82 8.48 18.12 13.63
CA PRO A 82 7.37 18.76 14.34
C PRO A 82 6.25 19.25 13.42
N ILE A 83 6.59 19.94 12.34
CA ILE A 83 5.61 20.49 11.41
C ILE A 83 4.79 19.41 10.68
N ARG A 84 5.36 18.22 10.44
CA ARG A 84 4.62 17.09 9.87
C ARG A 84 3.70 16.47 10.90
N ASN A 85 4.21 16.26 12.13
CA ASN A 85 3.44 15.74 13.24
C ASN A 85 2.21 16.60 13.48
N GLU A 86 2.40 17.91 13.62
CA GLU A 86 1.35 18.88 13.90
C GLU A 86 0.28 18.93 12.80
N ARG A 87 0.73 19.03 11.52
CA ARG A 87 -0.19 19.04 10.37
C ARG A 87 -1.01 17.76 10.28
N TYR A 88 -0.36 16.62 10.47
CA TYR A 88 -1.02 15.32 10.42
C TYR A 88 -2.01 15.15 11.57
N ALA A 89 -1.60 15.51 12.78
CA ALA A 89 -2.44 15.46 13.97
C ALA A 89 -3.66 16.38 13.86
N HIS A 90 -3.49 17.61 13.37
CA HIS A 90 -4.60 18.51 13.11
C HIS A 90 -5.59 17.95 12.09
N LYS A 91 -5.07 17.44 10.96
CA LYS A 91 -5.87 16.89 9.88
C LYS A 91 -6.75 15.71 10.31
N HIS A 92 -6.23 14.85 11.18
CA HIS A 92 -6.92 13.68 11.69
C HIS A 92 -7.55 13.87 13.07
N GLN A 93 -7.52 15.10 13.60
CA GLN A 93 -8.06 15.43 14.92
C GLN A 93 -7.47 14.55 16.03
N ILE A 94 -6.16 14.25 15.94
CA ILE A 94 -5.47 13.42 16.93
C ILE A 94 -5.24 14.25 18.21
N PRO A 95 -5.69 13.78 19.38
CA PRO A 95 -5.49 14.48 20.63
C PRO A 95 -4.00 14.51 21.04
N ALA A 96 -3.62 15.49 21.85
CA ALA A 96 -2.21 15.75 22.18
C ALA A 96 -1.50 14.53 22.81
N GLU A 97 -2.18 13.79 23.65
CA GLU A 97 -1.69 12.59 24.31
C GLU A 97 -1.37 11.42 23.36
N ASN A 98 -1.85 11.48 22.11
CA ASN A 98 -1.62 10.48 21.07
C ASN A 98 -0.65 10.96 19.97
N ARG A 99 0.08 12.05 20.25
CA ARG A 99 1.10 12.60 19.35
C ARG A 99 2.48 12.30 19.91
N PHE A 100 3.24 11.50 19.20
CA PHE A 100 4.56 11.03 19.63
C PHE A 100 5.64 11.54 18.68
N VAL A 101 6.84 11.75 19.22
CA VAL A 101 8.00 12.13 18.41
C VAL A 101 8.56 10.91 17.69
N THR A 102 8.66 9.77 18.39
CA THR A 102 9.21 8.54 17.83
C THR A 102 8.26 7.36 18.04
N TRP A 103 8.45 6.31 17.26
CA TRP A 103 7.64 5.11 17.35
C TRP A 103 7.79 4.37 18.69
N GLU A 104 8.97 4.46 19.34
CA GLU A 104 9.22 3.84 20.64
C GLU A 104 8.25 4.36 21.70
N HIS A 105 7.95 5.65 21.68
CA HIS A 105 7.04 6.27 22.64
C HIS A 105 5.60 5.73 22.50
N VAL A 106 5.18 5.35 21.29
CA VAL A 106 3.87 4.71 21.10
C VAL A 106 3.77 3.42 21.91
N PHE A 107 4.83 2.64 21.94
CA PHE A 107 4.86 1.33 22.56
C PHE A 107 5.22 1.36 24.07
N GLN A 108 5.41 2.52 24.65
CA GLN A 108 5.49 2.71 26.11
C GLN A 108 4.12 2.71 26.78
N ARG A 109 3.04 2.78 25.98
CA ARG A 109 1.66 2.72 26.44
C ARG A 109 1.04 1.36 26.17
N ALA A 110 -0.02 1.04 26.90
CA ALA A 110 -0.89 -0.09 26.54
C ALA A 110 -1.49 0.12 25.14
N ARG A 111 -1.80 -0.96 24.48
CA ARG A 111 -2.44 -0.94 23.15
C ARG A 111 -3.74 -0.12 23.18
N PHE A 112 -3.86 0.88 22.30
CA PHE A 112 -5.01 1.79 22.23
C PHE A 112 -5.61 1.95 20.82
N ALA A 113 -5.18 1.11 19.88
CA ALA A 113 -5.72 1.04 18.53
C ALA A 113 -5.78 -0.42 18.05
N ASP A 114 -6.40 -0.66 16.90
CA ASP A 114 -6.47 -1.98 16.29
C ASP A 114 -5.21 -2.28 15.46
N ALA A 115 -4.72 -1.29 14.73
CA ALA A 115 -3.63 -1.46 13.77
C ALA A 115 -2.55 -0.38 13.88
N ILE A 116 -1.39 -0.68 13.31
CA ILE A 116 -0.28 0.23 13.09
C ILE A 116 -0.01 0.35 11.58
N LEU A 117 0.09 1.58 11.09
CA LEU A 117 0.56 1.88 9.73
C LEU A 117 2.05 2.23 9.82
N ILE A 118 2.93 1.37 9.31
CA ILE A 118 4.38 1.59 9.33
C ILE A 118 4.79 2.17 7.99
N THR A 119 5.04 3.48 7.98
CA THR A 119 5.40 4.30 6.82
C THR A 119 6.66 5.14 7.09
N THR A 120 7.48 4.64 8.01
CA THR A 120 8.81 5.15 8.34
C THR A 120 9.78 4.93 7.16
N PRO A 121 10.99 5.50 7.18
CA PRO A 121 12.06 5.07 6.28
C PRO A 121 12.36 3.57 6.40
N ASP A 122 12.79 2.94 5.31
CA ASP A 122 12.95 1.49 5.15
C ASP A 122 13.73 0.81 6.29
N HIS A 123 14.82 1.45 6.74
CA HIS A 123 15.67 0.93 7.83
C HIS A 123 15.00 0.96 9.21
N LEU A 124 13.84 1.62 9.31
CA LEU A 124 13.04 1.69 10.53
C LEU A 124 11.76 0.84 10.45
N HIS A 125 11.66 -0.13 9.53
CA HIS A 125 10.51 -1.02 9.44
C HIS A 125 10.55 -2.16 10.46
N TYR A 126 11.72 -2.77 10.62
CA TYR A 126 11.90 -4.00 11.39
C TYR A 126 11.52 -3.85 12.87
N GLY A 127 12.11 -2.88 13.56
CA GLY A 127 11.90 -2.67 15.01
C GLY A 127 10.43 -2.46 15.38
N PRO A 128 9.77 -1.44 14.84
CA PRO A 128 8.37 -1.19 15.16
C PRO A 128 7.43 -2.32 14.72
N CYS A 129 7.74 -3.03 13.61
CA CYS A 129 6.96 -4.17 13.17
C CYS A 129 6.97 -5.29 14.23
N LEU A 130 8.14 -5.70 14.71
CA LEU A 130 8.23 -6.72 15.75
C LEU A 130 7.52 -6.31 17.04
N LYS A 131 7.68 -5.03 17.45
CA LYS A 131 7.06 -4.53 18.68
C LYS A 131 5.55 -4.44 18.57
N ALA A 132 5.02 -3.98 17.44
CA ALA A 132 3.59 -3.95 17.18
C ALA A 132 2.97 -5.36 17.22
N LEU A 133 3.60 -6.34 16.57
CA LEU A 133 3.17 -7.74 16.61
C LEU A 133 3.16 -8.30 18.02
N GLU A 134 4.19 -7.99 18.82
CA GLU A 134 4.27 -8.42 20.22
C GLU A 134 3.12 -7.87 21.06
N MET A 135 2.74 -6.63 20.82
CA MET A 135 1.64 -5.96 21.53
C MET A 135 0.26 -6.30 20.95
N GLY A 136 0.19 -7.15 19.93
CA GLY A 136 -1.06 -7.64 19.37
C GLY A 136 -1.75 -6.69 18.39
N TYR A 137 -1.04 -5.75 17.79
CA TYR A 137 -1.55 -4.94 16.69
C TYR A 137 -1.58 -5.71 15.37
N ASP A 138 -2.54 -5.44 14.53
CA ASP A 138 -2.45 -5.73 13.11
C ASP A 138 -1.64 -4.63 12.41
N ILE A 139 -1.05 -4.90 11.25
CA ILE A 139 -0.06 -3.99 10.65
C ILE A 139 -0.32 -3.81 9.16
N LEU A 140 -0.25 -2.57 8.69
CA LEU A 140 0.03 -2.23 7.31
C LEU A 140 1.48 -1.76 7.22
N LEU A 141 2.32 -2.53 6.53
CA LEU A 141 3.77 -2.30 6.43
C LEU A 141 4.13 -1.86 5.02
N GLU A 142 4.82 -0.73 4.90
CA GLU A 142 5.38 -0.32 3.61
C GLU A 142 6.52 -1.23 3.16
N LYS A 143 6.66 -1.35 1.85
CA LYS A 143 7.78 -2.06 1.23
C LYS A 143 9.07 -1.20 1.33
N PRO A 144 10.25 -1.82 1.37
CA PRO A 144 10.50 -3.24 1.57
C PRO A 144 10.17 -3.66 3.01
N MET A 145 9.77 -4.92 3.21
CA MET A 145 9.41 -5.43 4.56
C MET A 145 10.50 -5.16 5.60
N ALA A 146 11.75 -5.38 5.23
CA ALA A 146 12.95 -5.09 6.00
C ALA A 146 14.16 -5.00 5.06
N GLN A 147 15.34 -4.66 5.59
CA GLN A 147 16.56 -4.48 4.79
C GLN A 147 17.33 -5.78 4.55
N THR A 148 17.12 -6.81 5.36
CA THR A 148 17.85 -8.07 5.26
C THR A 148 16.91 -9.27 5.25
N GLU A 149 17.36 -10.36 4.62
CA GLU A 149 16.63 -11.63 4.62
C GLU A 149 16.35 -12.13 6.04
N ARG A 150 17.31 -12.00 6.96
CA ARG A 150 17.15 -12.38 8.37
C ARG A 150 15.99 -11.64 9.02
N GLU A 151 15.94 -10.32 8.87
CA GLU A 151 14.87 -9.50 9.43
C GLU A 151 13.49 -9.87 8.85
N CYS A 152 13.43 -10.15 7.54
CA CYS A 152 12.20 -10.64 6.91
C CYS A 152 11.75 -11.98 7.51
N ARG A 153 12.68 -12.91 7.73
CA ARG A 153 12.38 -14.21 8.37
C ARG A 153 11.89 -14.04 9.81
N ASP A 154 12.51 -13.15 10.57
CA ASP A 154 12.10 -12.85 11.96
C ASP A 154 10.69 -12.27 12.01
N ILE A 155 10.36 -11.35 11.11
CA ILE A 155 8.99 -10.79 10.97
C ILE A 155 8.00 -11.91 10.65
N LEU A 156 8.28 -12.76 9.65
CA LEU A 156 7.40 -13.87 9.26
C LEU A 156 7.18 -14.85 10.42
N ALA A 157 8.24 -15.22 11.14
CA ALA A 157 8.13 -16.08 12.31
C ALA A 157 7.27 -15.44 13.42
N LYS A 158 7.40 -14.13 13.64
CA LYS A 158 6.60 -13.40 14.62
C LYS A 158 5.13 -13.33 14.21
N ILE A 159 4.83 -13.10 12.92
CA ILE A 159 3.46 -13.14 12.38
C ILE A 159 2.80 -14.49 12.67
N GLN A 160 3.49 -15.58 12.33
CA GLN A 160 2.99 -16.94 12.58
C GLN A 160 2.71 -17.20 14.06
N LYS A 161 3.59 -16.73 14.94
CA LYS A 161 3.45 -16.90 16.40
C LYS A 161 2.29 -16.08 16.97
N THR A 162 2.13 -14.83 16.52
CA THR A 162 1.14 -13.90 17.08
C THR A 162 -0.24 -14.02 16.41
N LYS A 163 -0.31 -14.64 15.23
CA LYS A 163 -1.51 -14.75 14.39
C LYS A 163 -2.15 -13.40 14.07
N ARG A 164 -1.31 -12.34 13.98
CA ARG A 164 -1.76 -11.01 13.56
C ARG A 164 -1.74 -10.89 12.04
N VAL A 165 -2.58 -10.00 11.53
CA VAL A 165 -2.61 -9.68 10.10
C VAL A 165 -1.52 -8.66 9.80
N VAL A 166 -0.73 -8.93 8.77
CA VAL A 166 0.25 -7.98 8.22
C VAL A 166 0.02 -7.86 6.72
N GLY A 167 -0.46 -6.70 6.29
CA GLY A 167 -0.52 -6.32 4.88
C GLY A 167 0.78 -5.63 4.47
N LEU A 168 1.40 -6.07 3.38
CA LEU A 168 2.56 -5.42 2.78
C LEU A 168 2.12 -4.61 1.56
N CYS A 169 2.56 -3.34 1.47
CA CYS A 169 2.19 -2.42 0.39
C CYS A 169 3.41 -1.94 -0.41
#